data_a550c41589d1e9b125e21f15ea61eae9
#
_entry.id   a550c41589d1e9b125e21f15ea61eae9
#
_cell.length_a   1.000
_cell.length_b   1.000
_cell.length_c   1.000
_cell.angle_alpha   90.00
_cell.angle_beta   90.00
_cell.angle_gamma   90.00
#
_symmetry.space_group_name_H-M   'P 1'
#
loop_
_entity.id
_entity.type
_entity.pdbx_description
1 polymer ?
#
loop_
_entity_poly.entity_id
_entity_poly.type
_entity_poly.pdbx_seq_one_letter_code
_entity_poly.pdbx_strand_id
1 'polypeptide(L)'
;MLRNHITEDIKYLQKEFPDFASYPPELQNVLLDIKFNTGNVSQENWPKLRKAIAEKNVFGDEGILKNVHRKDVGKDRNDWAEQQIRNILYWQ
;
A
#
# COMPACT_ATOMS: atom_id res chain seq x y z
N MET A 1 -2.98 -16.29 15.49
CA MET A 1 -2.76 -17.05 14.27
C MET A 1 -2.60 -16.11 13.12
N LEU A 2 -1.69 -16.45 12.21
CA LEU A 2 -1.39 -15.59 11.08
C LEU A 2 -2.61 -15.29 10.21
N ARG A 3 -3.48 -16.28 10.03
CA ARG A 3 -4.69 -16.09 9.21
C ARG A 3 -5.62 -15.02 9.75
N ASN A 4 -5.77 -14.96 11.07
CA ASN A 4 -6.68 -13.98 11.67
C ASN A 4 -6.17 -12.56 11.47
N HIS A 5 -4.85 -12.36 11.58
CA HIS A 5 -4.27 -11.04 11.36
C HIS A 5 -4.46 -10.59 9.92
N ILE A 6 -4.24 -11.48 8.95
CA ILE A 6 -4.43 -11.14 7.54
C ILE A 6 -5.87 -10.76 7.28
N THR A 7 -6.83 -11.53 7.82
CA THR A 7 -8.25 -11.24 7.63
C THR A 7 -8.62 -9.88 8.22
N GLU A 8 -8.13 -9.58 9.42
CA GLU A 8 -8.39 -8.30 10.07
C GLU A 8 -7.77 -7.15 9.29
N ASP A 9 -6.56 -7.34 8.77
CA ASP A 9 -5.87 -6.33 7.99
C ASP A 9 -6.63 -6.04 6.69
N ILE A 10 -7.13 -7.09 6.03
CA ILE A 10 -7.94 -6.91 4.82
C ILE A 10 -9.21 -6.14 5.13
N LYS A 11 -9.89 -6.47 6.23
CA LYS A 11 -11.11 -5.75 6.62
C LYS A 11 -10.82 -4.28 6.90
N TYR A 12 -9.71 -4.00 7.60
CA TYR A 12 -9.30 -2.64 7.86
C TYR A 12 -9.07 -1.88 6.55
N LEU A 13 -8.35 -2.49 5.62
CA LEU A 13 -8.03 -1.84 4.35
C LEU A 13 -9.27 -1.62 3.49
N GLN A 14 -10.20 -2.57 3.51
CA GLN A 14 -11.46 -2.41 2.78
C GLN A 14 -12.30 -1.27 3.34
N LYS A 15 -12.23 -1.04 4.64
CA LYS A 15 -12.93 0.07 5.28
C LYS A 15 -12.29 1.41 4.94
N GLU A 16 -10.95 1.46 4.99
CA GLU A 16 -10.22 2.70 4.70
C GLU A 16 -10.18 3.01 3.21
N PHE A 17 -10.17 1.97 2.38
CA PHE A 17 -10.14 2.10 0.93
C PHE A 17 -11.30 1.31 0.36
N PRO A 18 -12.46 1.95 0.15
CA PRO A 18 -13.67 1.21 -0.30
C PRO A 18 -13.47 0.42 -1.59
N ASP A 19 -12.55 0.84 -2.45
CA ASP A 19 -12.26 0.16 -3.71
C ASP A 19 -11.09 -0.82 -3.62
N PHE A 20 -10.67 -1.17 -2.40
CA PHE A 20 -9.49 -2.01 -2.17
C PHE A 20 -9.51 -3.29 -3.00
N ALA A 21 -10.66 -3.94 -3.10
CA ALA A 21 -10.79 -5.20 -3.83
C ALA A 21 -10.53 -5.03 -5.33
N SER A 22 -10.68 -3.81 -5.86
CA SER A 22 -10.42 -3.54 -7.28
C SER A 22 -8.99 -3.09 -7.56
N TYR A 23 -8.18 -2.90 -6.52
CA TYR A 23 -6.80 -2.47 -6.69
C TYR A 23 -5.95 -3.58 -7.30
N PRO A 24 -4.86 -3.24 -8.02
CA PRO A 24 -3.93 -4.27 -8.49
C PRO A 24 -3.43 -5.13 -7.32
N PRO A 25 -3.21 -6.44 -7.53
CA PRO A 25 -2.72 -7.31 -6.46
C PRO A 25 -1.43 -6.80 -5.83
N GLU A 26 -0.56 -6.21 -6.62
CA GLU A 26 0.69 -5.66 -6.15
C GLU A 26 0.47 -4.55 -5.12
N LEU A 27 -0.47 -3.66 -5.40
CA LEU A 27 -0.80 -2.59 -4.45
C LEU A 27 -1.45 -3.16 -3.19
N GLN A 28 -2.33 -4.14 -3.34
CA GLN A 28 -2.92 -4.79 -2.18
C GLN A 28 -1.86 -5.39 -1.28
N ASN A 29 -0.85 -6.05 -1.88
CA ASN A 29 0.24 -6.65 -1.12
C ASN A 29 1.03 -5.61 -0.34
N VAL A 30 1.33 -4.48 -0.96
CA VAL A 30 2.08 -3.42 -0.31
C VAL A 30 1.28 -2.81 0.84
N LEU A 31 -0.01 -2.57 0.63
CA LEU A 31 -0.87 -2.02 1.68
C LEU A 31 -1.01 -2.97 2.86
N LEU A 32 -1.10 -4.27 2.59
CA LEU A 32 -1.13 -5.28 3.65
C LEU A 32 0.17 -5.26 4.46
N ASP A 33 1.30 -5.15 3.79
CA ASP A 33 2.59 -5.08 4.45
C ASP A 33 2.71 -3.83 5.32
N ILE A 34 2.28 -2.68 4.82
CA ILE A 34 2.29 -1.44 5.59
C ILE A 34 1.40 -1.58 6.83
N LYS A 35 0.17 -2.09 6.66
CA LYS A 35 -0.73 -2.27 7.78
C LYS A 35 -0.13 -3.21 8.83
N PHE A 36 0.46 -4.31 8.39
CA PHE A 36 1.07 -5.29 9.29
C PHE A 36 2.20 -4.68 10.11
N ASN A 37 3.03 -3.83 9.48
CA ASN A 37 4.24 -3.31 10.12
C ASN A 37 4.00 -2.02 10.89
N THR A 38 3.04 -1.18 10.48
CA THR A 38 2.82 0.12 11.12
C THR A 38 1.53 0.18 11.91
N GLY A 39 0.64 -0.77 11.72
CA GLY A 39 -0.64 -0.79 12.42
C GLY A 39 -1.75 -0.02 11.74
N ASN A 40 -1.44 0.87 10.81
CA ASN A 40 -2.47 1.62 10.08
C ASN A 40 -1.95 2.21 8.79
N VAL A 41 -2.90 2.59 7.91
CA VAL A 41 -2.61 3.34 6.69
C VAL A 41 -3.56 4.54 6.69
N SER A 42 -3.47 5.36 7.71
CA SER A 42 -4.41 6.44 7.95
C SER A 42 -4.06 7.69 7.15
N GLN A 43 -5.05 8.55 6.98
CA GLN A 43 -4.84 9.84 6.32
C GLN A 43 -3.81 10.68 7.08
N GLU A 44 -3.77 10.54 8.40
CA GLU A 44 -2.84 11.29 9.24
C GLU A 44 -1.40 10.89 9.00
N ASN A 45 -1.15 9.57 8.89
CA ASN A 45 0.21 9.04 8.76
C ASN A 45 0.68 8.87 7.32
N TRP A 46 -0.24 8.69 6.40
CA TRP A 46 0.06 8.40 5.00
C TRP A 46 -0.73 9.29 4.03
N PRO A 47 -0.71 10.62 4.21
CA PRO A 47 -1.55 11.49 3.38
C PRO A 47 -1.17 11.48 1.91
N LYS A 48 0.14 11.47 1.61
CA LYS A 48 0.60 11.50 0.21
C LYS A 48 0.32 10.18 -0.49
N LEU A 49 0.54 9.06 0.21
CA LEU A 49 0.26 7.74 -0.36
C LEU A 49 -1.23 7.60 -0.67
N ARG A 50 -2.08 7.99 0.27
CA ARG A 50 -3.53 7.91 0.06
C ARG A 50 -3.98 8.79 -1.09
N LYS A 51 -3.40 9.98 -1.22
CA LYS A 51 -3.70 10.87 -2.34
C LYS A 51 -3.30 10.24 -3.66
N ALA A 52 -2.09 9.67 -3.72
CA ALA A 52 -1.62 9.01 -4.93
C ALA A 52 -2.52 7.84 -5.33
N ILE A 53 -3.00 7.08 -4.36
CA ILE A 53 -3.91 5.97 -4.61
C ILE A 53 -5.24 6.50 -5.17
N ALA A 54 -5.78 7.54 -4.57
CA ALA A 54 -7.04 8.12 -5.01
C ALA A 54 -6.96 8.63 -6.45
N GLU A 55 -5.80 9.14 -6.83
CA GLU A 55 -5.55 9.66 -8.18
C GLU A 55 -5.08 8.59 -9.16
N LYS A 56 -4.85 7.37 -8.67
CA LYS A 56 -4.27 6.27 -9.45
C LYS A 56 -2.94 6.65 -10.07
N ASN A 57 -2.19 7.49 -9.36
CA ASN A 57 -0.89 7.97 -9.80
C ASN A 57 0.18 7.01 -9.31
N VAL A 58 0.57 6.05 -10.16
CA VAL A 58 1.51 5.00 -9.78
C VAL A 58 2.96 5.47 -9.90
N PHE A 59 3.33 6.01 -11.04
CA PHE A 59 4.73 6.31 -11.37
C PHE A 59 5.05 7.79 -11.48
N GLY A 60 4.10 8.69 -11.32
CA GLY A 60 4.32 10.11 -11.47
C GLY A 60 4.99 10.75 -10.26
N ASP A 61 5.15 12.07 -10.32
CA ASP A 61 5.62 12.83 -9.18
C ASP A 61 4.63 12.67 -8.04
N GLU A 62 5.13 12.45 -6.82
CA GLU A 62 4.27 12.18 -5.65
C GLU A 62 3.37 10.97 -5.86
N GLY A 63 3.78 10.03 -6.75
CA GLY A 63 3.02 8.83 -7.03
C GLY A 63 3.21 7.75 -5.97
N ILE A 64 2.50 6.63 -6.15
CA ILE A 64 2.54 5.52 -5.20
C ILE A 64 3.98 5.00 -5.05
N LEU A 65 4.70 4.83 -6.15
CA LEU A 65 6.06 4.30 -6.11
C LEU A 65 6.97 5.13 -5.19
N LYS A 66 6.82 6.45 -5.20
CA LYS A 66 7.65 7.32 -4.39
C LYS A 66 7.21 7.41 -2.93
N ASN A 67 5.97 7.00 -2.64
CA ASN A 67 5.41 7.15 -1.31
C ASN A 67 5.35 5.86 -0.51
N VAL A 68 5.86 4.74 -1.05
CA VAL A 68 5.90 3.47 -0.31
C VAL A 68 7.21 3.28 0.46
N HIS A 69 8.18 4.16 0.29
CA HIS A 69 9.43 4.09 1.02
C HIS A 69 9.24 4.45 2.49
N ARG A 70 9.95 3.76 3.36
CA ARG A 70 9.89 3.99 4.79
C ARG A 70 11.31 4.00 5.35
N LYS A 71 11.57 4.98 6.20
CA LYS A 71 12.89 5.14 6.82
C LYS A 71 13.14 4.12 7.92
N ASP A 72 12.07 3.62 8.53
CA ASP A 72 12.17 2.74 9.69
C ASP A 72 12.26 1.25 9.34
N VAL A 73 12.31 0.92 8.06
CA VAL A 73 12.49 -0.46 7.61
C VAL A 73 13.74 -0.57 6.77
N GLY A 74 14.25 -1.80 6.63
CA GLY A 74 15.47 -2.02 5.89
C GLY A 74 15.33 -1.81 4.38
N LYS A 75 16.49 -1.74 3.72
CA LYS A 75 16.52 -1.55 2.28
C LYS A 75 15.78 -2.66 1.54
N ASP A 76 15.93 -3.91 1.99
CA ASP A 76 15.31 -5.05 1.32
C ASP A 76 13.79 -4.92 1.29
N ARG A 77 13.19 -4.44 2.37
CA ARG A 77 11.75 -4.27 2.43
C ARG A 77 11.28 -3.13 1.53
N ASN A 78 12.03 -2.03 1.50
CA ASN A 78 11.72 -0.93 0.59
C ASN A 78 11.86 -1.37 -0.86
N ASP A 79 12.92 -2.14 -1.17
CA ASP A 79 13.13 -2.67 -2.53
C ASP A 79 11.98 -3.59 -2.92
N TRP A 80 11.51 -4.44 -2.01
CA TRP A 80 10.38 -5.31 -2.26
C TRP A 80 9.12 -4.49 -2.59
N ALA A 81 8.83 -3.46 -1.78
CA ALA A 81 7.65 -2.62 -2.00
C ALA A 81 7.73 -1.91 -3.36
N GLU A 82 8.89 -1.35 -3.69
CA GLU A 82 9.09 -0.72 -4.99
C GLU A 82 8.87 -1.72 -6.12
N GLN A 83 9.42 -2.92 -5.97
CA GLN A 83 9.28 -3.94 -7.02
C GLN A 83 7.83 -4.32 -7.23
N GLN A 84 7.06 -4.44 -6.14
CA GLN A 84 5.63 -4.70 -6.27
C GLN A 84 4.94 -3.60 -7.07
N ILE A 85 5.22 -2.34 -6.76
CA ILE A 85 4.57 -1.23 -7.45
C ILE A 85 5.03 -1.17 -8.90
N ARG A 86 6.31 -1.44 -9.19
CA ARG A 86 6.81 -1.46 -10.56
C ARG A 86 6.19 -2.55 -11.41
N ASN A 87 5.69 -3.62 -10.78
CA ASN A 87 5.04 -4.72 -11.49
C ASN A 87 3.58 -4.44 -11.84
N ILE A 88 3.02 -3.32 -11.40
CA ILE A 88 1.65 -2.95 -11.76
C ILE A 88 1.63 -2.62 -13.25
N LEU A 89 0.95 -3.47 -14.02
CA LEU A 89 0.88 -3.30 -15.47
C LEU A 89 -0.38 -2.56 -15.90
N TYR A 90 -1.41 -2.60 -15.09
CA TYR A 90 -2.70 -2.08 -15.51
C TYR A 90 -3.54 -1.73 -14.30
N TRP A 91 -4.03 -0.50 -14.28
CA TRP A 91 -4.95 -0.05 -13.24
C TRP A 91 -5.79 1.11 -13.78
N GLN A 92 -7.08 0.86 -13.85
CA GLN A 92 -8.03 1.90 -14.26
C GLN A 92 -8.72 2.51 -13.07
#